data_11247156cec7bb79186d767ccec9a5df
#
_entry.id   11247156cec7bb79186d767ccec9a5df
#
_cell.length_a   1.000
_cell.length_b   1.000
_cell.length_c   1.000
_cell.angle_alpha   90.00
_cell.angle_beta   90.00
_cell.angle_gamma   90.00
#
_symmetry.space_group_name_H-M   'P 1'
#
loop_
_entity.id
_entity.type
_entity.pdbx_description
1 polymer ?
#
loop_
_entity_poly.entity_id
_entity_poly.type
_entity_poly.pdbx_seq_one_letter_code
_entity_poly.pdbx_strand_id
1 'polypeptide(L)'
;MEQVRILEVKQSVFTNNDAQADKLREELKQKGIYLLNLMSSPGSGKTTTLTQLISLLKEELKIGVMEADIDSDVDAVTIAATGAKVIQLHTGGMCHLDAAMTRQGLEGLDAGEADLVVLENVGNLVCPAEFDTGAVKNMAILSVPEGHDKPLKYPLMFQICDVVLINKIDVAPYFDFDFDKCTEYIHMRNPKAVIFPISAKTGEGVEAVANWLKEEVKNWKGV
;
A
#
# COMPACT_ATOMS: atom_id res chain seq x y z
N MET A 1 -4.36 13.36 22.36
CA MET A 1 -3.85 12.34 21.44
C MET A 1 -4.91 11.27 21.34
N GLU A 2 -5.51 11.10 20.17
CA GLU A 2 -6.39 9.96 19.93
C GLU A 2 -5.57 8.67 20.04
N GLN A 3 -6.01 7.73 20.85
CA GLN A 3 -5.35 6.43 20.98
C GLN A 3 -5.60 5.63 19.70
N VAL A 4 -4.54 5.20 19.03
CA VAL A 4 -4.65 4.28 17.89
C VAL A 4 -5.26 2.96 18.40
N ARG A 5 -6.31 2.49 17.72
CA ARG A 5 -6.93 1.22 18.02
C ARG A 5 -6.08 0.08 17.46
N ILE A 6 -5.77 -0.90 18.32
CA ILE A 6 -5.05 -2.12 17.94
C ILE A 6 -6.07 -3.25 17.76
N LEU A 7 -5.95 -3.99 16.66
CA LEU A 7 -6.77 -5.16 16.36
C LEU A 7 -5.87 -6.35 16.04
N GLU A 8 -6.04 -7.45 16.76
CA GLU A 8 -5.45 -8.72 16.37
C GLU A 8 -6.27 -9.35 15.25
N VAL A 9 -5.66 -9.56 14.08
CA VAL A 9 -6.29 -10.22 12.96
C VAL A 9 -5.81 -11.67 12.87
N LYS A 10 -6.73 -12.57 12.48
CA LYS A 10 -6.44 -14.01 12.37
C LYS A 10 -6.66 -14.47 10.94
N GLN A 11 -5.69 -15.24 10.44
CA GLN A 11 -5.84 -15.93 9.15
C GLN A 11 -7.08 -16.84 9.19
N SER A 12 -7.85 -16.82 8.12
CA SER A 12 -8.95 -17.76 7.98
C SER A 12 -8.40 -19.14 7.59
N VAL A 13 -8.99 -20.20 8.16
CA VAL A 13 -8.68 -21.60 7.79
C VAL A 13 -9.28 -21.97 6.42
N PHE A 14 -9.87 -20.99 5.70
CA PHE A 14 -10.59 -21.23 4.46
C PHE A 14 -9.65 -21.38 3.26
N THR A 15 -9.85 -22.46 2.53
CA THR A 15 -9.07 -22.89 1.37
C THR A 15 -9.31 -22.09 0.09
N ASN A 16 -9.99 -20.93 0.16
CA ASN A 16 -10.32 -20.14 -1.03
C ASN A 16 -10.21 -18.63 -0.77
N ASN A 17 -8.98 -18.17 -0.55
CA ASN A 17 -8.69 -16.75 -0.38
C ASN A 17 -9.13 -15.91 -1.58
N ASP A 18 -8.94 -16.42 -2.81
CA ASP A 18 -9.24 -15.66 -4.04
C ASP A 18 -10.74 -15.34 -4.16
N ALA A 19 -11.61 -16.31 -3.85
CA ALA A 19 -13.05 -16.05 -3.85
C ALA A 19 -13.49 -15.08 -2.74
N GLN A 20 -12.80 -15.07 -1.59
CA GLN A 20 -13.04 -14.09 -0.52
C GLN A 20 -12.56 -12.70 -0.93
N ALA A 21 -11.42 -12.62 -1.60
CA ALA A 21 -10.87 -11.38 -2.14
C ALA A 21 -11.79 -10.77 -3.21
N ASP A 22 -12.29 -11.59 -4.13
CA ASP A 22 -13.25 -11.14 -5.15
C ASP A 22 -14.55 -10.63 -4.53
N LYS A 23 -15.11 -11.38 -3.58
CA LYS A 23 -16.30 -10.95 -2.85
C LYS A 23 -16.07 -9.65 -2.08
N LEU A 24 -14.93 -9.50 -1.43
CA LEU A 24 -14.58 -8.25 -0.74
C LEU A 24 -14.50 -7.08 -1.71
N ARG A 25 -13.88 -7.29 -2.88
CA ARG A 25 -13.75 -6.28 -3.94
C ARG A 25 -15.11 -5.83 -4.49
N GLU A 26 -16.05 -6.78 -4.65
CA GLU A 26 -17.45 -6.47 -5.04
C GLU A 26 -18.16 -5.63 -3.97
N GLU A 27 -18.05 -5.99 -2.70
CA GLU A 27 -18.64 -5.25 -1.59
C GLU A 27 -18.08 -3.83 -1.48
N LEU A 28 -16.76 -3.68 -1.66
CA LEU A 28 -16.08 -2.37 -1.68
C LEU A 28 -16.57 -1.51 -2.87
N LYS A 29 -16.78 -2.13 -4.03
CA LYS A 29 -17.34 -1.45 -5.21
C LYS A 29 -18.74 -0.91 -4.94
N GLN A 30 -19.60 -1.72 -4.32
CA GLN A 30 -20.97 -1.31 -3.96
C GLN A 30 -20.99 -0.15 -2.96
N LYS A 31 -20.01 -0.11 -2.04
CA LYS A 31 -19.84 0.96 -1.06
C LYS A 31 -19.10 2.19 -1.59
N GLY A 32 -18.50 2.11 -2.78
CA GLY A 32 -17.67 3.17 -3.35
C GLY A 32 -16.35 3.39 -2.60
N ILE A 33 -15.86 2.38 -1.88
CA ILE A 33 -14.59 2.43 -1.14
C ILE A 33 -13.47 1.89 -2.02
N TYR A 34 -12.43 2.69 -2.27
CA TYR A 34 -11.22 2.25 -2.97
C TYR A 34 -10.20 1.72 -1.97
N LEU A 35 -9.85 0.44 -2.07
CA LEU A 35 -8.83 -0.19 -1.24
C LEU A 35 -7.52 -0.30 -2.02
N LEU A 36 -6.46 0.31 -1.52
CA LEU A 36 -5.11 0.21 -2.03
C LEU A 36 -4.26 -0.66 -1.11
N ASN A 37 -3.62 -1.70 -1.64
CA ASN A 37 -2.62 -2.50 -0.92
C ASN A 37 -1.22 -1.93 -1.18
N LEU A 38 -0.57 -1.41 -0.15
CA LEU A 38 0.76 -0.81 -0.20
C LEU A 38 1.81 -1.78 0.35
N MET A 39 2.71 -2.22 -0.50
CA MET A 39 3.73 -3.24 -0.21
C MET A 39 5.14 -2.72 -0.41
N SER A 40 6.09 -3.22 0.35
CA SER A 40 7.52 -2.90 0.17
C SER A 40 8.44 -3.73 1.06
N SER A 41 9.74 -3.55 0.88
CA SER A 41 10.74 -3.93 1.89
C SER A 41 10.63 -3.06 3.15
N PRO A 42 11.10 -3.54 4.31
CA PRO A 42 11.33 -2.68 5.47
C PRO A 42 12.28 -1.52 5.12
N GLY A 43 11.97 -0.33 5.65
CA GLY A 43 12.81 0.86 5.46
C GLY A 43 12.76 1.50 4.06
N SER A 44 11.91 1.06 3.14
CA SER A 44 11.73 1.68 1.81
C SER A 44 11.08 3.06 1.85
N GLY A 45 10.41 3.41 2.97
CA GLY A 45 9.75 4.69 3.20
C GLY A 45 8.23 4.68 3.02
N LYS A 46 7.56 3.54 3.32
CA LYS A 46 6.08 3.42 3.29
C LYS A 46 5.40 4.52 4.09
N THR A 47 5.67 4.58 5.38
CA THR A 47 5.05 5.51 6.33
C THR A 47 5.26 6.96 5.93
N THR A 48 6.49 7.33 5.49
CA THR A 48 6.79 8.69 5.01
C THR A 48 6.01 9.01 3.74
N THR A 49 5.96 8.08 2.78
CA THR A 49 5.19 8.24 1.53
C THR A 49 3.71 8.41 1.83
N LEU A 50 3.16 7.56 2.69
CA LEU A 50 1.75 7.59 3.06
C LEU A 50 1.38 8.90 3.77
N THR A 51 2.22 9.38 4.70
CA THR A 51 2.05 10.67 5.38
C THR A 51 1.97 11.83 4.38
N GLN A 52 2.85 11.86 3.38
CA GLN A 52 2.83 12.88 2.32
C GLN A 52 1.57 12.77 1.47
N LEU A 53 1.18 11.59 1.04
CA LEU A 53 -0.03 11.37 0.24
C LEU A 53 -1.29 11.80 1.01
N ILE A 54 -1.41 11.43 2.27
CA ILE A 54 -2.55 11.84 3.12
C ILE A 54 -2.61 13.37 3.21
N SER A 55 -1.49 14.03 3.42
CA SER A 55 -1.43 15.49 3.52
C SER A 55 -1.93 16.21 2.26
N LEU A 56 -1.71 15.61 1.08
CA LEU A 56 -2.16 16.14 -0.20
C LEU A 56 -3.62 15.80 -0.53
N LEU A 57 -4.15 14.70 0.02
CA LEU A 57 -5.43 14.15 -0.38
C LEU A 57 -6.56 14.41 0.61
N LYS A 58 -6.28 14.65 1.89
CA LYS A 58 -7.26 14.68 2.99
C LYS A 58 -8.34 15.76 2.89
N GLU A 59 -8.10 16.83 2.14
CA GLU A 59 -9.11 17.88 1.93
C GLU A 59 -10.17 17.47 0.89
N GLU A 60 -9.85 16.48 0.05
CA GLU A 60 -10.74 16.03 -1.03
C GLU A 60 -11.28 14.61 -0.81
N LEU A 61 -10.56 13.77 -0.06
CA LEU A 61 -10.91 12.37 0.17
C LEU A 61 -10.95 12.05 1.67
N LYS A 62 -11.95 11.29 2.10
CA LYS A 62 -11.99 10.66 3.41
C LYS A 62 -11.08 9.43 3.40
N ILE A 63 -9.96 9.50 4.12
CA ILE A 63 -8.91 8.49 4.07
C ILE A 63 -8.88 7.70 5.37
N GLY A 64 -8.90 6.36 5.24
CA GLY A 64 -8.61 5.42 6.30
C GLY A 64 -7.32 4.68 6.04
N VAL A 65 -6.61 4.28 7.09
CA VAL A 65 -5.38 3.50 7.00
C VAL A 65 -5.45 2.30 7.92
N MET A 66 -5.14 1.15 7.36
CA MET A 66 -4.88 -0.08 8.09
C MET A 66 -3.38 -0.33 8.03
N GLU A 67 -2.70 -0.20 9.15
CA GLU A 67 -1.26 -0.44 9.25
C GLU A 67 -1.03 -1.84 9.79
N ALA A 68 -0.29 -2.67 9.04
CA ALA A 68 0.00 -4.04 9.43
C ALA A 68 1.46 -4.21 9.83
N ASP A 69 1.66 -4.56 11.08
CA ASP A 69 2.97 -4.93 11.62
C ASP A 69 2.87 -6.19 12.47
N ILE A 70 4.03 -6.78 12.79
CA ILE A 70 4.11 -7.98 13.62
C ILE A 70 3.76 -7.64 15.07
N ASP A 71 4.28 -6.50 15.60
CA ASP A 71 4.12 -6.13 17.01
C ASP A 71 4.36 -4.62 17.31
N SER A 72 4.52 -3.75 16.30
CA SER A 72 4.80 -2.31 16.48
C SER A 72 3.58 -1.45 16.17
N ASP A 73 3.42 -0.32 16.87
CA ASP A 73 2.39 0.69 16.63
C ASP A 73 2.98 2.07 16.24
N VAL A 74 4.29 2.16 16.09
CA VAL A 74 5.01 3.43 15.87
C VAL A 74 4.56 4.10 14.56
N ASP A 75 4.41 3.32 13.49
CA ASP A 75 3.99 3.82 12.19
C ASP A 75 2.53 4.27 12.20
N ALA A 76 1.65 3.51 12.85
CA ALA A 76 0.24 3.88 13.03
C ALA A 76 0.07 5.20 13.79
N VAL A 77 0.86 5.42 14.84
CA VAL A 77 0.86 6.69 15.61
C VAL A 77 1.31 7.86 14.73
N THR A 78 2.34 7.65 13.91
CA THR A 78 2.85 8.65 12.98
C THR A 78 1.81 9.04 11.94
N ILE A 79 1.10 8.06 11.39
CA ILE A 79 0.04 8.29 10.40
C ILE A 79 -1.16 8.97 11.06
N ALA A 80 -1.57 8.55 12.25
CA ALA A 80 -2.69 9.17 12.99
C ALA A 80 -2.46 10.66 13.26
N ALA A 81 -1.21 11.11 13.42
CA ALA A 81 -0.88 12.53 13.57
C ALA A 81 -1.24 13.39 12.33
N THR A 82 -1.49 12.78 11.16
CA THR A 82 -1.99 13.49 9.96
C THR A 82 -3.46 13.86 10.04
N GLY A 83 -4.20 13.28 11.00
CA GLY A 83 -5.66 13.38 11.13
C GLY A 83 -6.43 12.29 10.36
N ALA A 84 -5.76 11.35 9.71
CA ALA A 84 -6.42 10.20 9.10
C ALA A 84 -6.94 9.22 10.16
N LYS A 85 -8.01 8.50 9.85
CA LYS A 85 -8.51 7.40 10.67
C LYS A 85 -7.58 6.19 10.50
N VAL A 86 -7.00 5.71 11.59
CA VAL A 86 -5.98 4.65 11.55
C VAL A 86 -6.35 3.50 12.48
N ILE A 87 -6.09 2.28 12.04
CA ILE A 87 -6.12 1.08 12.86
C ILE A 87 -4.82 0.32 12.70
N GLN A 88 -4.26 -0.16 13.79
CA GLN A 88 -3.13 -1.08 13.81
C GLN A 88 -3.62 -2.53 13.74
N LEU A 89 -3.11 -3.30 12.80
CA LEU A 89 -3.38 -4.73 12.64
C LEU A 89 -2.16 -5.53 13.11
N HIS A 90 -2.29 -6.21 14.22
CA HIS A 90 -1.28 -7.16 14.68
C HIS A 90 -1.52 -8.53 14.03
N THR A 91 -0.57 -8.98 13.23
CA THR A 91 -0.70 -10.22 12.45
C THR A 91 -0.40 -11.49 13.26
N GLY A 92 0.04 -11.33 14.51
CA GLY A 92 0.39 -12.49 15.36
C GLY A 92 1.59 -13.28 14.86
N GLY A 93 2.53 -12.61 14.20
CA GLY A 93 3.76 -13.20 13.65
C GLY A 93 3.67 -13.62 12.19
N MET A 94 2.54 -13.40 11.52
CA MET A 94 2.44 -13.63 10.06
C MET A 94 3.06 -12.48 9.28
N CYS A 95 3.71 -12.82 8.17
CA CYS A 95 4.43 -11.87 7.31
C CYS A 95 3.59 -11.35 6.14
N HIS A 96 2.27 -11.52 6.16
CA HIS A 96 1.31 -11.11 5.14
C HIS A 96 -0.09 -10.92 5.72
N LEU A 97 -0.96 -10.34 4.91
CA LEU A 97 -2.40 -10.28 5.13
C LEU A 97 -3.12 -10.99 4.00
N ASP A 98 -4.22 -11.68 4.32
CA ASP A 98 -5.18 -12.26 3.38
C ASP A 98 -6.48 -11.42 3.30
N ALA A 99 -7.42 -11.84 2.46
CA ALA A 99 -8.70 -11.13 2.30
C ALA A 99 -9.56 -11.13 3.57
N ALA A 100 -9.49 -12.19 4.38
CA ALA A 100 -10.26 -12.29 5.62
C ALA A 100 -9.69 -11.36 6.71
N MET A 101 -8.38 -11.26 6.81
CA MET A 101 -7.70 -10.33 7.71
C MET A 101 -7.95 -8.87 7.28
N THR A 102 -7.92 -8.61 5.97
CA THR A 102 -8.26 -7.29 5.41
C THR A 102 -9.69 -6.90 5.74
N ARG A 103 -10.66 -7.82 5.63
CA ARG A 103 -12.05 -7.59 6.02
C ARG A 103 -12.17 -7.23 7.50
N GLN A 104 -11.51 -7.98 8.39
CA GLN A 104 -11.48 -7.68 9.83
C GLN A 104 -10.93 -6.27 10.10
N GLY A 105 -9.86 -5.89 9.38
CA GLY A 105 -9.28 -4.56 9.45
C GLY A 105 -10.27 -3.45 9.03
N LEU A 106 -10.97 -3.62 7.90
CA LEU A 106 -11.98 -2.69 7.41
C LEU A 106 -13.15 -2.51 8.39
N GLU A 107 -13.61 -3.60 8.99
CA GLU A 107 -14.65 -3.58 10.02
C GLU A 107 -14.16 -2.87 11.30
N GLY A 108 -12.93 -3.19 11.73
CA GLY A 108 -12.32 -2.56 12.89
C GLY A 108 -12.03 -1.07 12.70
N LEU A 109 -11.68 -0.65 11.48
CA LEU A 109 -11.49 0.74 11.10
C LEU A 109 -12.84 1.50 11.04
N ASP A 110 -13.98 0.80 10.93
CA ASP A 110 -15.27 1.39 10.61
C ASP A 110 -15.18 2.27 9.34
N ALA A 111 -14.75 1.62 8.26
CA ALA A 111 -14.38 2.27 7.00
C ALA A 111 -15.59 2.70 6.15
N GLY A 112 -16.83 2.57 6.66
CA GLY A 112 -18.06 2.72 5.85
C GLY A 112 -18.26 4.06 5.13
N GLU A 113 -17.58 5.11 5.57
CA GLU A 113 -17.62 6.43 4.94
C GLU A 113 -16.32 6.82 4.22
N ALA A 114 -15.33 5.93 4.15
CA ALA A 114 -14.06 6.24 3.50
C ALA A 114 -14.20 6.24 1.97
N ASP A 115 -13.50 7.16 1.33
CA ASP A 115 -13.33 7.17 -0.13
C ASP A 115 -12.16 6.27 -0.53
N LEU A 116 -11.07 6.37 0.23
CA LEU A 116 -9.84 5.63 0.06
C LEU A 116 -9.46 4.95 1.38
N VAL A 117 -9.18 3.66 1.32
CA VAL A 117 -8.52 2.94 2.40
C VAL A 117 -7.17 2.43 1.90
N VAL A 118 -6.11 2.73 2.63
CA VAL A 118 -4.79 2.16 2.36
C VAL A 118 -4.51 1.07 3.37
N LEU A 119 -4.22 -0.13 2.86
CA LEU A 119 -3.65 -1.21 3.63
C LEU A 119 -2.13 -1.13 3.49
N GLU A 120 -1.45 -0.61 4.50
CA GLU A 120 0.02 -0.72 4.60
C GLU A 120 0.36 -2.14 5.05
N ASN A 121 0.81 -2.96 4.09
CA ASN A 121 1.11 -4.37 4.34
C ASN A 121 2.45 -4.53 5.07
N VAL A 122 2.63 -5.69 5.71
CA VAL A 122 3.88 -6.04 6.40
C VAL A 122 5.08 -5.84 5.47
N GLY A 123 6.17 -5.29 6.00
CA GLY A 123 7.41 -5.04 5.26
C GLY A 123 8.08 -6.33 4.78
N ASN A 124 7.65 -6.82 3.59
CA ASN A 124 8.15 -8.04 2.97
C ASN A 124 7.87 -8.02 1.47
N LEU A 125 8.79 -8.55 0.64
CA LEU A 125 8.63 -8.62 -0.83
C LEU A 125 8.21 -10.00 -1.34
N VAL A 126 8.02 -10.99 -0.48
CA VAL A 126 7.67 -12.36 -0.86
C VAL A 126 6.24 -12.67 -0.45
N CYS A 127 6.00 -12.85 0.85
CA CYS A 127 4.72 -13.32 1.36
C CYS A 127 3.52 -12.42 0.96
N PRO A 128 3.58 -11.08 1.03
CA PRO A 128 2.45 -10.25 0.63
C PRO A 128 2.07 -10.36 -0.85
N ALA A 129 2.98 -10.84 -1.70
CA ALA A 129 2.71 -11.05 -3.12
C ALA A 129 1.94 -12.35 -3.42
N GLU A 130 1.91 -13.29 -2.48
CA GLU A 130 1.28 -14.60 -2.65
C GLU A 130 -0.22 -14.60 -2.27
N PHE A 131 -0.69 -13.58 -1.55
CA PHE A 131 -2.04 -13.54 -1.02
C PHE A 131 -2.80 -12.32 -1.52
N ASP A 132 -3.94 -12.56 -2.20
CA ASP A 132 -4.85 -11.49 -2.59
C ASP A 132 -5.57 -10.95 -1.35
N THR A 133 -5.41 -9.66 -1.09
CA THR A 133 -6.03 -8.95 0.03
C THR A 133 -7.45 -8.46 -0.26
N GLY A 134 -7.94 -8.61 -1.48
CA GLY A 134 -9.17 -7.99 -1.96
C GLY A 134 -9.03 -6.52 -2.32
N ALA A 135 -7.82 -6.00 -2.40
CA ALA A 135 -7.56 -4.63 -2.84
C ALA A 135 -7.94 -4.40 -4.31
N VAL A 136 -8.29 -3.17 -4.64
CA VAL A 136 -8.58 -2.74 -6.02
C VAL A 136 -7.31 -2.66 -6.84
N LYS A 137 -6.24 -2.17 -6.21
CA LYS A 137 -4.91 -2.03 -6.81
C LYS A 137 -3.81 -2.38 -5.81
N ASN A 138 -2.70 -2.86 -6.35
CA ASN A 138 -1.47 -3.14 -5.63
C ASN A 138 -0.42 -2.09 -5.98
N MET A 139 0.14 -1.43 -4.96
CA MET A 139 1.23 -0.48 -5.07
C MET A 139 2.48 -1.02 -4.39
N ALA A 140 3.61 -1.02 -5.07
CA ALA A 140 4.90 -1.34 -4.47
C ALA A 140 5.76 -0.09 -4.29
N ILE A 141 6.52 -0.01 -3.20
CA ILE A 141 7.60 0.96 -3.04
C ILE A 141 8.93 0.22 -3.11
N LEU A 142 9.76 0.62 -4.06
CA LEU A 142 11.16 0.25 -4.20
C LEU A 142 12.01 1.48 -3.94
N SER A 143 12.97 1.44 -3.02
CA SER A 143 13.85 2.60 -2.78
C SER A 143 15.19 2.45 -3.51
N VAL A 144 15.76 3.58 -3.94
CA VAL A 144 17.06 3.63 -4.62
C VAL A 144 18.16 2.82 -3.91
N PRO A 145 18.34 2.90 -2.57
CA PRO A 145 19.35 2.10 -1.88
C PRO A 145 19.19 0.57 -1.99
N GLU A 146 18.01 0.09 -2.38
CA GLU A 146 17.75 -1.35 -2.52
C GLU A 146 18.29 -1.95 -3.82
N GLY A 147 18.61 -1.10 -4.79
CA GLY A 147 19.14 -1.48 -6.11
C GLY A 147 18.06 -1.69 -7.17
N HIS A 148 18.43 -1.34 -8.41
CA HIS A 148 17.54 -1.41 -9.58
C HIS A 148 17.22 -2.83 -10.04
N ASP A 149 17.90 -3.85 -9.50
CA ASP A 149 17.71 -5.27 -9.84
C ASP A 149 16.67 -6.01 -8.98
N LYS A 150 16.04 -5.32 -8.03
CA LYS A 150 14.96 -5.90 -7.19
C LYS A 150 13.85 -6.57 -7.99
N PRO A 151 13.35 -6.01 -9.12
CA PRO A 151 12.30 -6.68 -9.89
C PRO A 151 12.72 -8.04 -10.49
N LEU A 152 14.04 -8.26 -10.66
CA LEU A 152 14.55 -9.56 -11.08
C LEU A 152 14.62 -10.56 -9.92
N LYS A 153 14.88 -10.08 -8.70
CA LYS A 153 15.01 -10.92 -7.49
C LYS A 153 13.64 -11.30 -6.88
N TYR A 154 12.64 -10.42 -7.03
CA TYR A 154 11.30 -10.58 -6.47
C TYR A 154 10.23 -10.48 -7.56
N PRO A 155 10.25 -11.39 -8.56
CA PRO A 155 9.44 -11.24 -9.77
C PRO A 155 7.94 -11.21 -9.51
N LEU A 156 7.43 -12.00 -8.56
CA LEU A 156 6.00 -12.06 -8.26
C LEU A 156 5.48 -10.73 -7.72
N MET A 157 6.23 -10.07 -6.82
CA MET A 157 5.86 -8.77 -6.27
C MET A 157 5.61 -7.76 -7.39
N PHE A 158 6.55 -7.64 -8.33
CA PHE A 158 6.43 -6.67 -9.42
C PHE A 158 5.47 -7.13 -10.53
N GLN A 159 5.15 -8.41 -10.62
CA GLN A 159 4.14 -8.94 -11.54
C GLN A 159 2.72 -8.54 -11.14
N ILE A 160 2.41 -8.52 -9.84
CA ILE A 160 1.07 -8.21 -9.33
C ILE A 160 0.84 -6.74 -9.08
N CYS A 161 1.90 -5.90 -9.08
CA CYS A 161 1.76 -4.48 -8.79
C CYS A 161 1.25 -3.70 -10.00
N ASP A 162 0.17 -2.94 -9.80
CA ASP A 162 -0.37 -2.00 -10.79
C ASP A 162 0.48 -0.73 -10.88
N VAL A 163 1.09 -0.33 -9.77
CA VAL A 163 1.94 0.85 -9.67
C VAL A 163 3.17 0.59 -8.82
N VAL A 164 4.30 1.16 -9.23
CA VAL A 164 5.57 1.07 -8.52
C VAL A 164 6.11 2.48 -8.28
N LEU A 165 6.37 2.79 -7.02
CA LEU A 165 7.05 4.02 -6.63
C LEU A 165 8.54 3.72 -6.48
N ILE A 166 9.39 4.40 -7.25
CA ILE A 166 10.84 4.37 -7.03
C ILE A 166 11.17 5.52 -6.08
N ASN A 167 11.27 5.21 -4.79
CA ASN A 167 11.44 6.20 -3.73
C ASN A 167 12.90 6.50 -3.42
N LYS A 168 13.12 7.61 -2.71
CA LYS A 168 14.43 8.13 -2.30
C LYS A 168 15.30 8.55 -3.48
N ILE A 169 14.71 9.15 -4.51
CA ILE A 169 15.47 9.67 -5.66
C ILE A 169 16.44 10.78 -5.25
N ASP A 170 16.19 11.47 -4.13
CA ASP A 170 17.06 12.47 -3.55
C ASP A 170 18.47 11.96 -3.18
N VAL A 171 18.60 10.65 -2.94
CA VAL A 171 19.91 10.04 -2.65
C VAL A 171 20.52 9.30 -3.85
N ALA A 172 19.86 9.31 -5.01
CA ALA A 172 20.35 8.61 -6.21
C ALA A 172 21.81 8.93 -6.59
N PRO A 173 22.31 10.17 -6.44
CA PRO A 173 23.71 10.47 -6.74
C PRO A 173 24.74 9.70 -5.90
N TYR A 174 24.33 9.08 -4.80
CA TYR A 174 25.22 8.33 -3.90
C TYR A 174 25.14 6.81 -4.11
N PHE A 175 24.31 6.34 -5.06
CA PHE A 175 24.08 4.93 -5.31
C PHE A 175 24.25 4.60 -6.80
N ASP A 176 24.70 3.38 -7.08
CA ASP A 176 24.69 2.84 -8.44
C ASP A 176 23.27 2.36 -8.76
N PHE A 177 22.40 3.31 -9.12
CA PHE A 177 21.00 3.04 -9.47
C PHE A 177 20.69 3.53 -10.88
N ASP A 178 20.33 2.60 -11.74
CA ASP A 178 19.96 2.84 -13.14
C ASP A 178 18.43 2.82 -13.27
N PHE A 179 17.83 4.00 -13.45
CA PHE A 179 16.38 4.15 -13.54
C PHE A 179 15.80 3.49 -14.80
N ASP A 180 16.51 3.53 -15.92
CA ASP A 180 16.05 2.95 -17.18
C ASP A 180 16.01 1.43 -17.07
N LYS A 181 17.07 0.81 -16.53
CA LYS A 181 17.08 -0.63 -16.24
C LYS A 181 16.01 -1.03 -15.22
N CYS A 182 15.84 -0.25 -14.16
CA CYS A 182 14.81 -0.53 -13.17
C CYS A 182 13.41 -0.56 -13.83
N THR A 183 13.13 0.44 -14.66
CA THR A 183 11.88 0.54 -15.43
C THR A 183 11.71 -0.65 -16.39
N GLU A 184 12.76 -1.00 -17.13
CA GLU A 184 12.78 -2.18 -18.00
C GLU A 184 12.46 -3.46 -17.22
N TYR A 185 13.12 -3.68 -16.08
CA TYR A 185 12.93 -4.89 -15.27
C TYR A 185 11.52 -4.95 -14.65
N ILE A 186 10.94 -3.82 -14.25
CA ILE A 186 9.54 -3.76 -13.80
C ILE A 186 8.61 -4.14 -14.97
N HIS A 187 8.77 -3.53 -16.14
CA HIS A 187 7.95 -3.80 -17.31
C HIS A 187 8.13 -5.21 -17.88
N MET A 188 9.28 -5.86 -17.67
CA MET A 188 9.43 -7.30 -17.95
C MET A 188 8.50 -8.17 -17.08
N ARG A 189 8.09 -7.71 -15.89
CA ARG A 189 7.19 -8.43 -14.99
C ARG A 189 5.73 -8.03 -15.21
N ASN A 190 5.48 -6.74 -15.30
CA ASN A 190 4.16 -6.17 -15.61
C ASN A 190 4.29 -5.01 -16.61
N PRO A 191 4.05 -5.26 -17.90
CA PRO A 191 4.13 -4.20 -18.93
C PRO A 191 3.14 -3.05 -18.75
N LYS A 192 2.12 -3.21 -17.88
CA LYS A 192 1.09 -2.21 -17.61
C LYS A 192 1.34 -1.42 -16.33
N ALA A 193 2.36 -1.78 -15.57
CA ALA A 193 2.67 -1.10 -14.31
C ALA A 193 2.98 0.39 -14.56
N VAL A 194 2.34 1.26 -13.81
CA VAL A 194 2.67 2.69 -13.79
C VAL A 194 3.83 2.91 -12.84
N ILE A 195 4.81 3.73 -13.24
CA ILE A 195 6.03 3.94 -12.45
C ILE A 195 6.16 5.43 -12.13
N PHE A 196 6.36 5.74 -10.85
CA PHE A 196 6.60 7.10 -10.35
C PHE A 196 7.93 7.16 -9.60
N PRO A 197 8.95 7.87 -10.12
CA PRO A 197 10.11 8.27 -9.32
C PRO A 197 9.69 9.34 -8.31
N ILE A 198 9.98 9.11 -7.02
CA ILE A 198 9.61 10.04 -5.94
C ILE A 198 10.71 10.19 -4.90
N SER A 199 10.66 11.29 -4.17
CA SER A 199 11.28 11.42 -2.86
C SER A 199 10.21 11.77 -1.83
N ALA A 200 9.81 10.80 -1.03
CA ALA A 200 8.87 11.05 0.06
C ALA A 200 9.42 12.05 1.10
N LYS A 201 10.75 12.17 1.19
CA LYS A 201 11.43 13.11 2.10
C LYS A 201 11.30 14.55 1.62
N THR A 202 11.47 14.82 0.32
CA THR A 202 11.45 16.18 -0.24
C THR A 202 10.09 16.58 -0.80
N GLY A 203 9.21 15.58 -1.04
CA GLY A 203 7.93 15.77 -1.72
C GLY A 203 8.01 15.68 -3.25
N GLU A 204 9.21 15.55 -3.82
CA GLU A 204 9.39 15.46 -5.27
C GLU A 204 8.65 14.24 -5.84
N GLY A 205 7.85 14.46 -6.90
CA GLY A 205 7.06 13.43 -7.58
C GLY A 205 5.82 12.93 -6.82
N VAL A 206 5.64 13.27 -5.54
CA VAL A 206 4.51 12.76 -4.72
C VAL A 206 3.17 13.30 -5.18
N GLU A 207 3.12 14.54 -5.69
CA GLU A 207 1.89 15.15 -6.22
C GLU A 207 1.36 14.37 -7.44
N ALA A 208 2.23 13.86 -8.29
CA ALA A 208 1.83 13.03 -9.43
C ALA A 208 1.15 11.73 -8.97
N VAL A 209 1.66 11.10 -7.91
CA VAL A 209 1.04 9.92 -7.29
C VAL A 209 -0.31 10.27 -6.67
N ALA A 210 -0.42 11.40 -5.97
CA ALA A 210 -1.66 11.87 -5.37
C ALA A 210 -2.74 12.11 -6.43
N ASN A 211 -2.39 12.76 -7.54
CA ASN A 211 -3.31 13.00 -8.65
C ASN A 211 -3.74 11.69 -9.33
N TRP A 212 -2.82 10.75 -9.54
CA TRP A 212 -3.16 9.41 -10.03
C TRP A 212 -4.15 8.70 -9.11
N LEU A 213 -3.93 8.72 -7.79
CA LEU A 213 -4.85 8.11 -6.82
C LEU A 213 -6.25 8.77 -6.85
N LYS A 214 -6.33 10.10 -6.97
CA LYS A 214 -7.62 10.79 -7.09
C LYS A 214 -8.42 10.29 -8.29
N GLU A 215 -7.77 10.16 -9.44
CA GLU A 215 -8.42 9.67 -10.66
C GLU A 215 -8.84 8.20 -10.53
N GLU A 216 -8.02 7.35 -9.91
CA GLU A 216 -8.37 5.95 -9.64
C GLU A 216 -9.60 5.84 -8.72
N VAL A 217 -9.66 6.65 -7.66
CA VAL A 217 -10.81 6.69 -6.73
C VAL A 217 -12.08 7.17 -7.45
N LYS A 218 -11.99 8.22 -8.28
CA LYS A 218 -13.12 8.71 -9.08
C LYS A 218 -13.63 7.64 -10.05
N ASN A 219 -12.72 7.03 -10.82
CA ASN A 219 -13.05 5.97 -11.76
C ASN A 219 -13.71 4.77 -11.05
N TRP A 220 -13.21 4.42 -9.87
CA TRP A 220 -13.80 3.37 -9.04
C TRP A 220 -15.21 3.68 -8.61
N LYS A 221 -15.49 4.91 -8.22
CA LYS A 221 -16.82 5.37 -7.81
C LYS A 221 -17.77 5.55 -8.99
N GLY A 222 -17.24 5.77 -10.19
CA GLY A 222 -18.04 6.05 -11.41
C GLY A 222 -18.51 7.50 -11.47
N VAL A 223 -17.74 8.43 -10.94
CA VAL A 223 -18.03 9.88 -10.91
C VAL A 223 -16.92 10.66 -11.59
#